data_cd7c929859e48c7fcce4c0c8816a424d
#
_entry.id   cd7c929859e48c7fcce4c0c8816a424d
#
_cell.length_a   1.000
_cell.length_b   1.000
_cell.length_c   1.000
_cell.angle_alpha   90.00
_cell.angle_beta   90.00
_cell.angle_gamma   90.00
#
_symmetry.space_group_name_H-M   'P 1'
#
loop_
_entity.id
_entity.type
_entity.pdbx_description
1 polymer ?
#
loop_
_entity_poly.entity_id
_entity_poly.type
_entity_poly.pdbx_seq_one_letter_code
_entity_poly.pdbx_strand_id
1 'polypeptide(L)'
;MVSKQKSPSGLFKELSNRKALNGDVPIVVLTAYDAPTTRFAHDADIILVGDSAAMVVMGYESTMSITHNEMLMLVKSVSRTNEKSDNKKPIIADMVWGSYHVSIEKTIAS
;
A
#
# COMPACT_ATOMS: atom_id res chain seq x y z
N MET A 1 22.64 -9.35 13.09
CA MET A 1 21.67 -8.89 14.10
C MET A 1 20.31 -8.72 13.47
N VAL A 2 19.32 -9.38 14.03
CA VAL A 2 17.95 -9.28 13.50
C VAL A 2 17.35 -7.97 13.97
N SER A 3 17.02 -7.07 13.04
CA SER A 3 16.34 -5.84 13.41
C SER A 3 14.90 -6.16 13.84
N LYS A 4 14.49 -5.57 14.94
CA LYS A 4 13.13 -5.73 15.43
C LYS A 4 12.16 -5.05 14.48
N GLN A 5 11.29 -5.84 13.87
CA GLN A 5 10.34 -5.31 12.91
C GLN A 5 9.14 -4.68 13.64
N LYS A 6 8.77 -3.49 13.19
CA LYS A 6 7.65 -2.76 13.76
C LYS A 6 6.34 -3.19 13.08
N SER A 7 5.25 -3.20 13.83
CA SER A 7 3.92 -3.38 13.28
C SER A 7 3.54 -2.20 12.36
N PRO A 8 2.57 -2.36 11.45
CA PRO A 8 2.13 -1.24 10.62
C PRO A 8 1.69 -0.02 11.43
N SER A 9 0.96 -0.22 12.54
CA SER A 9 0.56 0.89 13.41
C SER A 9 1.74 1.58 14.06
N GLY A 10 2.79 0.82 14.43
CA GLY A 10 4.04 1.39 14.97
C GLY A 10 4.77 2.24 13.94
N LEU A 11 4.80 1.80 12.68
CA LEU A 11 5.42 2.56 11.60
C LEU A 11 4.69 3.87 11.34
N PHE A 12 3.36 3.86 11.32
CA PHE A 12 2.57 5.09 11.15
C PHE A 12 2.78 6.06 12.31
N LYS A 13 2.83 5.56 13.53
CA LYS A 13 3.10 6.38 14.71
C LYS A 13 4.47 7.03 14.63
N GLU A 14 5.48 6.28 14.20
CA GLU A 14 6.84 6.81 14.03
C GLU A 14 6.87 7.94 12.98
N LEU A 15 6.18 7.76 11.86
CA LEU A 15 6.09 8.78 10.82
C LEU A 15 5.40 10.04 11.33
N SER A 16 4.33 9.90 12.10
CA SER A 16 3.63 11.03 12.70
C SER A 16 4.53 11.79 13.68
N ASN A 17 5.28 11.07 14.51
CA ASN A 17 6.24 11.66 15.44
C ASN A 17 7.38 12.36 14.71
N ARG A 18 7.90 11.76 13.64
CA ARG A 18 8.95 12.38 12.83
C ARG A 18 8.49 13.71 12.26
N LYS A 19 7.28 13.75 11.74
CA LYS A 19 6.73 14.99 11.17
C LYS A 19 6.57 16.06 12.26
N ALA A 20 6.10 15.67 13.43
CA ALA A 20 5.92 16.61 14.55
C ALA A 20 7.27 17.19 15.03
N LEU A 21 8.34 16.37 15.03
CA LEU A 21 9.66 16.79 15.47
C LEU A 21 10.42 17.58 14.41
N ASN A 22 10.27 17.19 13.14
CA ASN A 22 11.06 17.75 12.04
C ASN A 22 10.32 18.84 11.24
N GLY A 23 9.15 19.27 11.71
CA GLY A 23 8.40 20.35 11.09
C GLY A 23 7.95 20.05 9.66
N ASP A 24 8.60 20.68 8.70
CA ASP A 24 8.16 20.67 7.31
C ASP A 24 8.70 19.50 6.48
N VAL A 25 9.37 18.53 7.08
CA VAL A 25 9.83 17.35 6.34
C VAL A 25 8.61 16.52 5.89
N PRO A 26 8.34 16.43 4.58
CA PRO A 26 7.15 15.71 4.11
C PRO A 26 7.29 14.21 4.26
N ILE A 27 6.15 13.55 4.37
CA ILE A 27 6.05 12.10 4.26
C ILE A 27 5.89 11.76 2.78
N VAL A 28 6.76 10.91 2.26
CA VAL A 28 6.75 10.53 0.85
C VAL A 28 5.99 9.22 0.68
N VAL A 29 5.00 9.23 -0.20
CA VAL A 29 4.22 8.06 -0.57
C VAL A 29 4.51 7.73 -2.03
N LEU A 30 4.93 6.51 -2.31
CA LEU A 30 5.15 6.06 -3.68
C LEU A 30 4.25 4.86 -3.98
N THR A 31 3.74 4.85 -5.21
CA THR A 31 2.89 3.76 -5.71
C THR A 31 3.75 2.57 -6.14
N ALA A 32 3.29 1.36 -5.83
CA ALA A 32 3.87 0.11 -6.32
C ALA A 32 2.76 -0.86 -6.68
N TYR A 33 3.01 -1.73 -7.65
CA TYR A 33 2.01 -2.68 -8.16
C TYR A 33 2.51 -4.13 -8.14
N ASP A 34 3.81 -4.34 -8.08
CA ASP A 34 4.42 -5.66 -8.20
C ASP A 34 5.77 -5.70 -7.46
N ALA A 35 6.48 -6.81 -7.56
CA ALA A 35 7.75 -6.96 -6.85
C ALA A 35 8.81 -5.93 -7.29
N PRO A 36 9.07 -5.72 -8.60
CA PRO A 36 10.08 -4.72 -9.00
C PRO A 36 9.74 -3.31 -8.54
N THR A 37 8.51 -2.86 -8.75
CA THR A 37 8.10 -1.50 -8.35
C THR A 37 8.11 -1.32 -6.84
N THR A 38 7.81 -2.37 -6.08
CA THR A 38 7.94 -2.33 -4.62
C THR A 38 9.38 -2.09 -4.20
N ARG A 39 10.33 -2.74 -4.85
CA ARG A 39 11.75 -2.52 -4.56
C ARG A 39 12.19 -1.08 -4.84
N PHE A 40 11.70 -0.48 -5.93
CA PHE A 40 11.96 0.92 -6.22
C PHE A 40 11.30 1.86 -5.23
N ALA A 41 10.13 1.49 -4.70
CA ALA A 41 9.38 2.33 -3.77
C ALA A 41 9.91 2.27 -2.33
N HIS A 42 10.88 1.42 -2.02
CA HIS A 42 11.37 1.24 -0.65
C HIS A 42 12.08 2.47 -0.06
N ASP A 43 12.46 3.43 -0.87
CA ASP A 43 13.01 4.70 -0.36
C ASP A 43 11.92 5.65 0.14
N ALA A 44 10.67 5.38 -0.17
CA ALA A 44 9.54 6.15 0.35
C ALA A 44 9.24 5.80 1.81
N ASP A 45 8.39 6.59 2.42
CA ASP A 45 7.92 6.32 3.80
C ASP A 45 6.74 5.37 3.83
N ILE A 46 5.89 5.44 2.81
CA ILE A 46 4.68 4.61 2.67
C ILE A 46 4.60 4.11 1.24
N ILE A 47 4.19 2.87 1.08
CA ILE A 47 3.91 2.28 -0.24
C ILE A 47 2.40 2.26 -0.44
N LEU A 48 1.95 2.77 -1.58
CA LEU A 48 0.53 2.79 -1.95
C LEU A 48 0.28 1.79 -3.07
N VAL A 49 -0.69 0.91 -2.87
CA VAL A 49 -1.25 0.09 -3.95
C VAL A 49 -2.58 0.73 -4.34
N GLY A 50 -2.53 1.58 -5.37
CA GLY A 50 -3.69 2.35 -5.79
C GLY A 50 -4.54 1.63 -6.83
N ASP A 51 -5.82 2.00 -6.90
CA ASP A 51 -6.74 1.47 -7.90
C ASP A 51 -6.41 1.94 -9.32
N SER A 52 -5.52 2.92 -9.46
CA SER A 52 -4.92 3.28 -10.75
C SER A 52 -4.28 2.08 -11.45
N ALA A 53 -3.99 1.01 -10.72
CA ALA A 53 -3.54 -0.27 -11.29
C ALA A 53 -4.49 -0.79 -12.37
N ALA A 54 -5.78 -0.49 -12.26
CA ALA A 54 -6.76 -0.84 -13.30
C ALA A 54 -6.33 -0.34 -14.67
N MET A 55 -5.86 0.88 -14.74
CA MET A 55 -5.46 1.52 -16.00
C MET A 55 -4.01 1.25 -16.34
N VAL A 56 -3.12 1.36 -15.37
CA VAL A 56 -1.67 1.31 -15.57
C VAL A 56 -1.17 -0.12 -15.77
N VAL A 57 -1.73 -1.07 -15.03
CA VAL A 57 -1.27 -2.47 -15.05
C VAL A 57 -2.19 -3.35 -15.87
N MET A 58 -3.50 -3.24 -15.64
CA MET A 58 -4.50 -4.13 -16.28
C MET A 58 -4.99 -3.62 -17.63
N GLY A 59 -4.75 -2.36 -17.97
CA GLY A 59 -5.15 -1.80 -19.25
C GLY A 59 -6.62 -1.45 -19.38
N TYR A 60 -7.35 -1.38 -18.28
CA TYR A 60 -8.74 -0.93 -18.30
C TYR A 60 -8.81 0.57 -18.57
N GLU A 61 -9.95 1.03 -19.07
CA GLU A 61 -10.16 2.44 -19.34
C GLU A 61 -10.52 3.26 -18.10
N SER A 62 -10.88 2.58 -17.01
CA SER A 62 -11.33 3.22 -15.77
C SER A 62 -10.85 2.44 -14.55
N THR A 63 -10.60 3.15 -13.46
CA THR A 63 -10.29 2.54 -12.16
C THR A 63 -11.45 1.71 -11.62
N MET A 64 -12.67 1.95 -12.11
CA MET A 64 -13.87 1.23 -11.66
C MET A 64 -13.94 -0.21 -12.17
N SER A 65 -13.15 -0.56 -13.17
CA SER A 65 -13.22 -1.87 -13.82
C SER A 65 -12.40 -2.95 -13.14
N ILE A 66 -11.47 -2.58 -12.27
CA ILE A 66 -10.62 -3.56 -11.59
C ILE A 66 -11.45 -4.37 -10.58
N THR A 67 -11.22 -5.68 -10.55
CA THR A 67 -11.92 -6.56 -9.60
C THR A 67 -11.20 -6.61 -8.26
N HIS A 68 -11.94 -7.02 -7.23
CA HIS A 68 -11.35 -7.25 -5.91
C HIS A 68 -10.21 -8.27 -5.95
N ASN A 69 -10.38 -9.36 -6.70
CA ASN A 69 -9.35 -10.39 -6.82
C ASN A 69 -8.11 -9.88 -7.52
N GLU A 70 -8.25 -9.04 -8.52
CA GLU A 70 -7.12 -8.41 -9.21
C GLU A 70 -6.34 -7.50 -8.26
N MET A 71 -7.04 -6.63 -7.53
CA MET A 71 -6.40 -5.78 -6.51
C MET A 71 -5.71 -6.60 -5.44
N LEU A 72 -6.36 -7.66 -4.96
CA LEU A 72 -5.79 -8.53 -3.93
C LEU A 72 -4.51 -9.21 -4.42
N MET A 73 -4.46 -9.62 -5.67
CA MET A 73 -3.26 -10.21 -6.27
C MET A 73 -2.08 -9.22 -6.25
N LEU A 74 -2.34 -7.97 -6.60
CA LEU A 74 -1.33 -6.92 -6.59
C LEU A 74 -0.86 -6.60 -5.17
N VAL A 75 -1.80 -6.46 -4.24
CA VAL A 75 -1.47 -6.21 -2.82
C VAL A 75 -0.63 -7.33 -2.26
N LYS A 76 -0.96 -8.57 -2.56
CA LYS A 76 -0.17 -9.74 -2.10
C LYS A 76 1.24 -9.72 -2.67
N SER A 77 1.41 -9.34 -3.93
CA SER A 77 2.72 -9.23 -4.56
C SER A 77 3.57 -8.17 -3.86
N VAL A 78 3.01 -7.00 -3.64
CA VAL A 78 3.69 -5.91 -2.92
C VAL A 78 4.02 -6.32 -1.49
N SER A 79 3.08 -6.94 -0.80
CA SER A 79 3.25 -7.38 0.59
C SER A 79 4.37 -8.41 0.72
N ARG A 80 4.41 -9.42 -0.16
CA ARG A 80 5.47 -10.44 -0.13
C ARG A 80 6.86 -9.81 -0.32
N THR A 81 6.99 -8.87 -1.23
CA THR A 81 8.27 -8.18 -1.47
C THR A 81 8.66 -7.32 -0.29
N ASN A 82 7.69 -6.60 0.27
CA ASN A 82 7.92 -5.77 1.46
C ASN A 82 8.35 -6.62 2.66
N GLU A 83 7.76 -7.79 2.86
CA GLU A 83 8.10 -8.71 3.95
C GLU A 83 9.54 -9.23 3.87
N LYS A 84 10.11 -9.32 2.67
CA LYS A 84 11.49 -9.75 2.46
C LYS A 84 12.51 -8.64 2.69
N SER A 85 12.06 -7.41 2.83
CA SER A 85 12.94 -6.27 3.05
C SER A 85 13.34 -6.16 4.51
N ASP A 86 14.58 -5.76 4.76
CA ASP A 86 15.06 -5.45 6.10
C ASP A 86 14.43 -4.17 6.66
N ASN A 87 13.89 -3.33 5.78
CA ASN A 87 13.28 -2.06 6.12
C ASN A 87 11.84 -2.04 5.61
N LYS A 88 10.97 -2.74 6.32
CA LYS A 88 9.54 -2.82 5.95
C LYS A 88 8.86 -1.47 6.05
N LYS A 89 8.04 -1.18 5.06
CA LYS A 89 7.25 0.04 4.98
C LYS A 89 5.77 -0.27 5.23
N PRO A 90 5.01 0.66 5.79
CA PRO A 90 3.56 0.52 5.83
C PRO A 90 3.00 0.56 4.41
N ILE A 91 1.99 -0.26 4.17
CA ILE A 91 1.31 -0.35 2.89
C ILE A 91 -0.12 0.15 3.04
N ILE A 92 -0.53 1.04 2.16
CA ILE A 92 -1.92 1.47 2.03
C ILE A 92 -2.45 0.91 0.71
N ALA A 93 -3.58 0.25 0.75
CA ALA A 93 -4.23 -0.27 -0.45
C ALA A 93 -5.62 0.33 -0.60
N ASP A 94 -5.93 0.78 -1.81
CA ASP A 94 -7.26 1.30 -2.11
C ASP A 94 -8.28 0.16 -2.16
N MET A 95 -9.49 0.45 -1.68
CA MET A 95 -10.61 -0.47 -1.81
C MET A 95 -11.19 -0.36 -3.22
N VAL A 96 -11.58 -1.51 -3.77
CA VAL A 96 -12.18 -1.56 -5.10
C VAL A 96 -13.54 -0.87 -5.07
N TRP A 97 -13.84 -0.09 -6.13
CA TRP A 97 -15.14 0.57 -6.28
C TRP A 97 -16.26 -0.44 -6.15
N GLY A 98 -17.25 -0.11 -5.35
CA GLY A 98 -18.41 -0.95 -5.11
C GLY A 98 -18.23 -2.03 -4.05
N SER A 99 -17.00 -2.33 -3.62
CA SER A 99 -16.76 -3.39 -2.63
C SER A 99 -17.28 -3.03 -1.25
N TYR A 100 -17.35 -1.74 -0.93
CA TYR A 100 -17.78 -1.23 0.36
C TYR A 100 -19.14 -0.53 0.32
N HIS A 101 -19.83 -0.53 -0.86
CA HIS A 101 -21.13 0.11 -1.02
C HIS A 101 -22.31 -0.87 -0.95
N VAL A 102 -22.03 -2.18 -1.02
CA VAL A 102 -23.05 -3.21 -1.17
C VAL A 102 -23.70 -3.60 0.16
N SER A 103 -22.88 -3.82 1.19
CA SER A 103 -23.36 -4.18 2.52
C SER A 103 -22.27 -3.90 3.56
N ILE A 104 -22.69 -3.86 4.84
CA ILE A 104 -21.77 -3.73 5.97
C ILE A 104 -20.79 -4.92 5.99
N GLU A 105 -21.31 -6.13 5.80
CA GLU A 105 -20.49 -7.34 5.79
C GLU A 105 -19.41 -7.28 4.70
N LYS A 106 -19.78 -6.88 3.51
CA LYS A 106 -18.84 -6.76 2.40
C LYS A 106 -17.82 -5.65 2.64
N THR A 107 -18.22 -4.56 3.24
CA THR A 107 -17.32 -3.47 3.62
C THR A 107 -16.25 -3.97 4.60
N ILE A 108 -16.65 -4.76 5.59
CA ILE A 108 -15.73 -5.32 6.58
C ILE A 108 -14.80 -6.34 5.93
N ALA A 109 -15.27 -7.14 4.97
CA ALA A 109 -14.48 -8.13 4.27
C ALA A 109 -13.46 -7.53 3.29
N SER A 110 -13.71 -6.32 2.82
CA SER A 110 -12.81 -5.61 1.93
C SER A 110 -11.66 -5.00 2.69
#